data_a96145606c032320bf749c953b5c3ec0
#
_entry.id   a96145606c032320bf749c953b5c3ec0
#
_cell.length_a   1.000
_cell.length_b   1.000
_cell.length_c   1.000
_cell.angle_alpha   90.00
_cell.angle_beta   90.00
_cell.angle_gamma   90.00
#
_symmetry.space_group_name_H-M   'P 1'
#
loop_
_entity.id
_entity.type
_entity.pdbx_description
1 polymer ?
#
loop_
_entity_poly.entity_id
_entity_poly.type
_entity_poly.pdbx_seq_one_letter_code
_entity_poly.pdbx_strand_id
1 'polypeptide(L)'
;MGLLTKLKSILVGNTEDKKPAEINTTSASTGNSTNSINNQASLMKSIEKVLKGYYKGQKYSFTDKILRVWVQDGLLLDSLRESKFSDELAIYLDNEMDACFTSIELHQGPIPAKNNFTQVNNDVYLEICSKTKPVLTGRAEIMALPKYGSLLKKKYILDSHDIEKLPSQRYNIGIGEYPNLNVFRQNHIVIDDDPENPEFDKNKYVSRKHAYIRYSQEEGFLLQAELDGTNKAGKRTRILRNDAIVDVDEVVAQPLKDGDCIELSKNVRLIFKVLN
;
A
#
# COMPACT_ATOMS: atom_id res chain seq x y z
N MET A 1 -18.35 13.78 -12.97
CA MET A 1 -18.59 14.82 -11.93
C MET A 1 -18.76 14.11 -10.59
N GLY A 2 -17.80 14.33 -9.71
CA GLY A 2 -17.52 13.46 -8.57
C GLY A 2 -18.43 13.68 -7.36
N LEU A 3 -18.46 12.66 -6.53
CA LEU A 3 -19.14 12.56 -5.22
C LEU A 3 -18.91 13.79 -4.29
N LEU A 4 -17.81 14.49 -4.44
CA LEU A 4 -17.44 15.69 -3.67
C LEU A 4 -18.40 16.88 -3.86
N THR A 5 -19.08 16.97 -5.00
CA THR A 5 -20.04 18.06 -5.26
C THR A 5 -21.34 17.86 -4.48
N LYS A 6 -21.71 16.61 -4.17
CA LYS A 6 -22.92 16.30 -3.39
C LYS A 6 -22.77 16.52 -1.88
N LEU A 7 -21.55 16.44 -1.34
CA LEU A 7 -21.31 16.66 0.10
C LEU A 7 -21.36 18.13 0.49
N LYS A 8 -21.02 19.05 -0.44
CA LYS A 8 -21.12 20.50 -0.18
C LYS A 8 -22.56 20.98 -0.01
N SER A 9 -23.55 20.33 -0.61
CA SER A 9 -24.95 20.74 -0.54
C SER A 9 -25.70 20.34 0.74
N ILE A 10 -25.12 19.42 1.53
CA ILE A 10 -25.76 18.90 2.75
C ILE A 10 -25.32 19.69 4.00
N LEU A 11 -24.21 20.42 3.93
CA LEU A 11 -23.62 21.16 5.06
C LEU A 11 -23.98 22.66 5.12
N VAL A 12 -24.74 23.16 4.15
CA VAL A 12 -25.21 24.56 4.14
C VAL A 12 -26.71 24.60 4.48
N GLY A 13 -27.02 24.43 5.73
CA GLY A 13 -28.36 24.54 6.27
C GLY A 13 -28.39 25.37 7.54
N ASN A 14 -28.79 26.63 7.39
CA ASN A 14 -29.33 27.54 8.40
C ASN A 14 -28.45 28.03 9.55
N THR A 15 -27.89 29.23 9.35
CA THR A 15 -27.61 30.16 10.43
C THR A 15 -28.63 31.26 10.40
N GLU A 16 -29.54 31.30 11.36
CA GLU A 16 -30.34 32.50 11.66
C GLU A 16 -29.56 33.42 12.59
N ASP A 17 -29.55 34.71 12.19
CA ASP A 17 -28.99 35.85 12.91
C ASP A 17 -29.60 36.03 14.29
N LYS A 18 -28.79 36.15 15.34
CA LYS A 18 -29.15 36.89 16.57
C LYS A 18 -27.99 37.78 17.06
N LYS A 19 -28.35 39.04 17.26
CA LYS A 19 -27.57 40.17 17.73
C LYS A 19 -26.91 39.98 19.10
N PRO A 20 -25.81 40.67 19.40
CA PRO A 20 -25.05 40.50 20.64
C PRO A 20 -25.69 41.28 21.81
N ALA A 21 -25.63 40.68 22.99
CA ALA A 21 -25.91 41.32 24.28
C ALA A 21 -24.69 41.21 25.21
N GLU A 22 -24.56 42.25 25.99
CA GLU A 22 -23.43 42.75 26.74
C GLU A 22 -22.81 41.83 27.78
N ILE A 23 -21.56 42.15 28.05
CA ILE A 23 -20.60 41.62 29.04
C ILE A 23 -21.11 41.87 30.47
N ASN A 24 -21.04 40.81 31.32
CA ASN A 24 -20.84 41.01 32.75
C ASN A 24 -19.81 39.99 33.27
N THR A 25 -18.68 40.55 33.69
CA THR A 25 -17.61 39.92 34.43
C THR A 25 -18.04 39.63 35.85
N THR A 26 -17.87 38.38 36.32
CA THR A 26 -17.39 38.07 37.68
C THR A 26 -17.07 36.58 37.91
N SER A 27 -15.80 36.36 38.26
CA SER A 27 -15.21 35.41 39.24
C SER A 27 -15.45 33.91 39.16
N ALA A 28 -14.36 33.23 38.83
CA ALA A 28 -13.65 32.18 39.60
C ALA A 28 -14.28 30.80 39.76
N SER A 29 -13.62 29.86 39.03
CA SER A 29 -13.10 28.55 39.48
C SER A 29 -14.07 27.47 39.96
N THR A 30 -13.85 26.31 39.41
CA THR A 30 -14.35 24.95 39.66
C THR A 30 -15.47 24.49 38.72
N GLY A 31 -15.11 24.20 37.48
CA GLY A 31 -16.07 23.68 36.49
C GLY A 31 -15.46 23.03 35.26
N ASN A 32 -14.13 22.81 35.21
CA ASN A 32 -13.46 22.46 33.93
C ASN A 32 -13.55 20.97 33.52
N SER A 33 -13.88 20.04 34.41
CA SER A 33 -13.83 18.61 34.02
C SER A 33 -15.13 18.12 33.34
N THR A 34 -16.29 18.61 33.75
CA THR A 34 -17.57 18.19 33.14
C THR A 34 -17.82 18.77 31.74
N ASN A 35 -17.32 19.98 31.48
CA ASN A 35 -17.43 20.58 30.13
C ASN A 35 -16.51 19.91 29.10
N SER A 36 -15.33 19.42 29.51
CA SER A 36 -14.42 18.74 28.60
C SER A 36 -14.94 17.36 28.18
N ILE A 37 -15.52 16.59 29.09
CA ILE A 37 -16.10 15.26 28.79
C ILE A 37 -17.30 15.38 27.85
N ASN A 38 -18.19 16.36 28.06
CA ASN A 38 -19.32 16.60 27.18
C ASN A 38 -18.87 17.03 25.78
N ASN A 39 -17.76 17.77 25.65
CA ASN A 39 -17.20 18.16 24.39
C ASN A 39 -16.58 16.97 23.63
N GLN A 40 -15.93 16.05 24.32
CA GLN A 40 -15.33 14.86 23.70
C GLN A 40 -16.39 13.89 23.18
N ALA A 41 -17.40 13.56 23.97
CA ALA A 41 -18.51 12.70 23.54
C ALA A 41 -19.27 13.32 22.35
N SER A 42 -19.43 14.63 22.33
CA SER A 42 -20.03 15.35 21.19
C SER A 42 -19.14 15.29 19.94
N LEU A 43 -17.82 15.39 20.12
CA LEU A 43 -16.86 15.27 19.01
C LEU A 43 -16.85 13.85 18.43
N MET A 44 -16.87 12.81 19.27
CA MET A 44 -16.95 11.41 18.81
C MET A 44 -18.20 11.16 17.98
N LYS A 45 -19.35 11.63 18.42
CA LYS A 45 -20.62 11.54 17.67
C LYS A 45 -20.57 12.30 16.35
N SER A 46 -19.89 13.45 16.31
CA SER A 46 -19.73 14.22 15.09
C SER A 46 -18.83 13.49 14.09
N ILE A 47 -17.74 12.87 14.57
CA ILE A 47 -16.85 12.02 13.76
C ILE A 47 -17.61 10.81 13.20
N GLU A 48 -18.35 10.10 14.04
CA GLU A 48 -19.20 8.98 13.64
C GLU A 48 -20.19 9.40 12.53
N LYS A 49 -20.88 10.50 12.71
CA LYS A 49 -21.82 11.02 11.72
C LYS A 49 -21.17 11.30 10.37
N VAL A 50 -19.98 11.88 10.38
CA VAL A 50 -19.19 12.14 9.17
C VAL A 50 -18.80 10.83 8.49
N LEU A 51 -18.29 9.86 9.26
CA LEU A 51 -17.88 8.55 8.74
C LEU A 51 -19.08 7.77 8.18
N LYS A 52 -20.23 7.74 8.87
CA LYS A 52 -21.48 7.13 8.37
C LYS A 52 -21.97 7.80 7.09
N GLY A 53 -21.82 9.11 6.96
CA GLY A 53 -22.14 9.86 5.74
C GLY A 53 -21.27 9.50 4.55
N TYR A 54 -19.99 9.23 4.80
CA TYR A 54 -19.01 8.87 3.78
C TYR A 54 -19.26 7.47 3.18
N TYR A 55 -19.77 6.53 3.99
CA TYR A 55 -19.89 5.12 3.63
C TYR A 55 -21.33 4.62 3.49
N LYS A 56 -22.29 5.49 3.21
CA LYS A 56 -23.68 5.09 3.00
C LYS A 56 -23.80 3.91 2.01
N GLY A 57 -24.14 2.73 2.55
CA GLY A 57 -24.45 1.54 1.76
C GLY A 57 -23.28 0.57 1.49
N GLN A 58 -22.11 0.79 2.06
CA GLN A 58 -20.99 -0.16 1.96
C GLN A 58 -20.70 -0.77 3.34
N LYS A 59 -20.32 -2.06 3.34
CA LYS A 59 -19.81 -2.70 4.55
C LYS A 59 -18.46 -2.07 4.92
N TYR A 60 -18.35 -1.52 6.11
CA TYR A 60 -17.14 -0.83 6.56
C TYR A 60 -16.02 -1.83 6.77
N SER A 61 -14.86 -1.58 6.16
CA SER A 61 -13.61 -2.26 6.50
C SER A 61 -12.51 -1.22 6.53
N PHE A 62 -12.02 -0.94 7.73
CA PHE A 62 -10.96 0.03 7.98
C PHE A 62 -9.68 -0.61 8.53
N THR A 63 -9.59 -1.93 8.49
CA THR A 63 -8.47 -2.68 9.08
C THR A 63 -7.11 -2.29 8.51
N ASP A 64 -7.08 -1.74 7.28
CA ASP A 64 -5.86 -1.24 6.61
C ASP A 64 -5.78 0.28 6.62
N LYS A 65 -6.65 0.97 7.35
CA LYS A 65 -6.73 2.43 7.32
C LYS A 65 -6.29 3.03 8.65
N ILE A 66 -5.71 4.22 8.54
CA ILE A 66 -5.39 5.11 9.64
C ILE A 66 -6.39 6.25 9.59
N LEU A 67 -7.02 6.55 10.70
CA LEU A 67 -7.83 7.74 10.86
C LEU A 67 -6.96 8.84 11.47
N ARG A 68 -6.69 9.89 10.71
CA ARG A 68 -6.02 11.09 11.22
C ARG A 68 -7.06 12.14 11.56
N VAL A 69 -7.03 12.57 12.81
CA VAL A 69 -7.85 13.66 13.31
C VAL A 69 -6.97 14.90 13.40
N TRP A 70 -7.20 15.85 12.52
CA TRP A 70 -6.47 17.11 12.45
C TRP A 70 -7.19 18.16 13.28
N VAL A 71 -6.49 18.75 14.24
CA VAL A 71 -7.02 19.75 15.16
C VAL A 71 -6.26 21.06 14.97
N GLN A 72 -6.98 22.14 14.65
CA GLN A 72 -6.37 23.46 14.45
C GLN A 72 -6.05 24.14 15.77
N ASP A 73 -6.93 24.02 16.76
CA ASP A 73 -6.73 24.60 18.08
C ASP A 73 -5.76 23.72 18.91
N GLY A 74 -4.61 24.31 19.29
CA GLY A 74 -3.59 23.64 20.08
C GLY A 74 -4.07 23.26 21.49
N LEU A 75 -4.87 24.07 22.15
CA LEU A 75 -5.40 23.78 23.49
C LEU A 75 -6.37 22.60 23.46
N LEU A 76 -7.22 22.55 22.42
CA LEU A 76 -8.10 21.41 22.22
C LEU A 76 -7.29 20.14 21.96
N LEU A 77 -6.25 20.20 21.12
CA LEU A 77 -5.39 19.06 20.83
C LEU A 77 -4.71 18.50 22.08
N ASP A 78 -4.16 19.38 22.92
CA ASP A 78 -3.50 18.96 24.17
C ASP A 78 -4.51 18.29 25.12
N SER A 79 -5.70 18.86 25.25
CA SER A 79 -6.78 18.25 26.03
C SER A 79 -7.19 16.85 25.51
N LEU A 80 -7.24 16.67 24.18
CA LEU A 80 -7.56 15.39 23.57
C LEU A 80 -6.45 14.36 23.78
N ARG A 81 -5.18 14.79 23.77
CA ARG A 81 -4.03 13.90 24.07
C ARG A 81 -4.01 13.46 25.53
N GLU A 82 -4.21 14.38 26.46
CA GLU A 82 -4.25 14.08 27.90
C GLU A 82 -5.36 13.10 28.27
N SER A 83 -6.49 13.17 27.59
CA SER A 83 -7.65 12.30 27.83
C SER A 83 -7.58 10.93 27.14
N LYS A 84 -6.50 10.64 26.39
CA LYS A 84 -6.39 9.42 25.56
C LYS A 84 -7.53 9.27 24.55
N PHE A 85 -7.97 10.38 24.01
CA PHE A 85 -9.09 10.44 23.07
C PHE A 85 -8.98 9.47 21.88
N SER A 86 -7.77 9.23 21.36
CA SER A 86 -7.56 8.28 20.26
C SER A 86 -7.98 6.86 20.61
N ASP A 87 -7.67 6.41 21.84
CA ASP A 87 -8.01 5.06 22.30
C ASP A 87 -9.52 4.93 22.56
N GLU A 88 -10.10 5.96 23.18
CA GLU A 88 -11.55 6.01 23.44
C GLU A 88 -12.35 6.10 22.12
N LEU A 89 -11.89 6.90 21.16
CA LEU A 89 -12.51 7.00 19.84
C LEU A 89 -12.44 5.69 19.08
N ALA A 90 -11.32 4.94 19.17
CA ALA A 90 -11.19 3.64 18.55
C ALA A 90 -12.23 2.65 19.08
N ILE A 91 -12.36 2.56 20.40
CA ILE A 91 -13.36 1.71 21.07
C ILE A 91 -14.78 2.14 20.69
N TYR A 92 -15.05 3.45 20.67
CA TYR A 92 -16.33 4.00 20.33
C TYR A 92 -16.74 3.65 18.87
N LEU A 93 -15.85 3.84 17.92
CA LEU A 93 -16.13 3.56 16.50
C LEU A 93 -16.28 2.05 16.22
N ASP A 94 -15.55 1.21 16.92
CA ASP A 94 -15.71 -0.24 16.84
C ASP A 94 -17.10 -0.66 17.33
N ASN A 95 -17.55 -0.15 18.47
CA ASN A 95 -18.86 -0.46 19.05
C ASN A 95 -20.04 0.09 18.23
N GLU A 96 -19.94 1.33 17.71
CA GLU A 96 -21.07 2.01 17.06
C GLU A 96 -21.17 1.77 15.55
N MET A 97 -20.06 1.37 14.93
CA MET A 97 -19.96 1.26 13.47
C MET A 97 -19.33 -0.04 12.98
N ASP A 98 -18.84 -0.94 13.85
CA ASP A 98 -18.01 -2.08 13.46
C ASP A 98 -16.79 -1.62 12.62
N ALA A 99 -16.21 -0.48 13.02
CA ALA A 99 -15.17 0.23 12.27
C ALA A 99 -13.82 0.15 12.99
N CYS A 100 -13.05 -0.91 12.71
CA CYS A 100 -11.69 -1.08 13.22
C CYS A 100 -10.66 -0.38 12.35
N PHE A 101 -10.11 0.73 12.81
CA PHE A 101 -8.94 1.37 12.22
C PHE A 101 -7.65 0.73 12.73
N THR A 102 -6.60 0.69 11.89
CA THR A 102 -5.27 0.24 12.33
C THR A 102 -4.72 1.13 13.45
N SER A 103 -4.92 2.42 13.35
CA SER A 103 -4.61 3.43 14.37
C SER A 103 -5.45 4.68 14.17
N ILE A 104 -5.61 5.45 15.26
CA ILE A 104 -6.15 6.81 15.23
C ILE A 104 -5.06 7.75 15.70
N GLU A 105 -4.72 8.72 14.87
CA GLU A 105 -3.62 9.66 15.10
C GLU A 105 -4.16 11.08 15.25
N LEU A 106 -3.69 11.81 16.28
CA LEU A 106 -4.00 13.23 16.49
C LEU A 106 -2.88 14.10 15.93
N HIS A 107 -3.22 15.00 15.03
CA HIS A 107 -2.29 15.90 14.37
C HIS A 107 -2.66 17.36 14.62
N GLN A 108 -1.65 18.23 14.81
CA GLN A 108 -1.81 19.67 14.85
C GLN A 108 -1.40 20.28 13.53
N GLY A 109 -2.07 21.32 13.14
CA GLY A 109 -1.58 22.19 12.08
C GLY A 109 -2.63 22.68 11.09
N PRO A 110 -2.21 23.57 10.20
CA PRO A 110 -3.04 23.95 9.09
C PRO A 110 -3.30 22.73 8.22
N ILE A 111 -4.53 22.59 7.78
CA ILE A 111 -4.93 21.48 6.92
C ILE A 111 -4.14 21.59 5.63
N PRO A 112 -3.39 20.57 5.25
CA PRO A 112 -2.73 20.57 3.96
C PRO A 112 -3.78 20.73 2.86
N ALA A 113 -3.51 21.51 1.84
CA ALA A 113 -4.43 21.83 0.73
C ALA A 113 -4.70 20.61 -0.19
N LYS A 114 -4.95 19.43 0.37
CA LYS A 114 -5.26 18.20 -0.36
C LYS A 114 -6.75 17.89 -0.26
N ASN A 115 -7.33 17.41 -1.34
CA ASN A 115 -8.77 17.13 -1.48
C ASN A 115 -9.33 15.98 -0.63
N ASN A 116 -8.56 15.42 0.31
CA ASN A 116 -8.91 14.20 1.05
C ASN A 116 -9.39 14.44 2.48
N PHE A 117 -9.60 15.72 2.85
CA PHE A 117 -10.04 16.07 4.20
C PHE A 117 -11.54 16.26 4.27
N THR A 118 -12.16 15.72 5.30
CA THR A 118 -13.57 15.94 5.62
C THR A 118 -13.69 16.74 6.90
N GLN A 119 -14.36 17.88 6.83
CA GLN A 119 -14.59 18.73 8.00
C GLN A 119 -15.60 18.11 8.95
N VAL A 120 -15.26 18.07 10.23
CA VAL A 120 -16.15 17.64 11.32
C VAL A 120 -16.83 18.86 11.95
N ASN A 121 -16.02 19.86 12.27
CA ASN A 121 -16.45 21.18 12.76
C ASN A 121 -15.41 22.25 12.32
N ASN A 122 -15.47 23.46 12.89
CA ASN A 122 -14.57 24.54 12.48
C ASN A 122 -13.08 24.24 12.74
N ASP A 123 -12.78 23.43 13.76
CA ASP A 123 -11.41 23.23 14.23
C ASP A 123 -10.91 21.79 14.01
N VAL A 124 -11.79 20.86 13.57
CA VAL A 124 -11.47 19.44 13.44
C VAL A 124 -11.79 18.92 12.06
N TYR A 125 -10.83 18.21 11.48
CA TYR A 125 -10.92 17.59 10.16
C TYR A 125 -10.44 16.14 10.21
N LEU A 126 -10.99 15.31 9.35
CA LEU A 126 -10.63 13.90 9.22
C LEU A 126 -9.91 13.64 7.90
N GLU A 127 -8.89 12.82 7.97
CA GLU A 127 -8.22 12.24 6.82
C GLU A 127 -8.19 10.72 7.02
N ILE A 128 -8.72 9.97 6.04
CA ILE A 128 -8.61 8.50 6.04
C ILE A 128 -7.49 8.12 5.10
N CYS A 129 -6.40 7.64 5.68
CA CYS A 129 -5.23 7.21 4.93
C CYS A 129 -5.16 5.69 4.90
N SER A 130 -4.66 5.13 3.80
CA SER A 130 -4.13 3.77 3.88
C SER A 130 -2.91 3.80 4.80
N LYS A 131 -2.73 2.75 5.61
CA LYS A 131 -1.50 2.60 6.38
C LYS A 131 -0.34 2.72 5.38
N THR A 132 0.40 3.81 5.43
CA THR A 132 1.64 3.90 4.68
C THR A 132 2.56 2.85 5.29
N LYS A 133 2.60 1.68 4.69
CA LYS A 133 3.70 0.76 4.96
C LYS A 133 4.97 1.59 4.72
N PRO A 134 5.98 1.50 5.58
CA PRO A 134 7.25 2.17 5.32
C PRO A 134 7.61 1.86 3.87
N VAL A 135 8.06 2.88 3.13
CA VAL A 135 8.56 2.69 1.77
C VAL A 135 9.69 1.69 1.91
N LEU A 136 9.36 0.43 1.65
CA LEU A 136 10.36 -0.63 1.65
C LEU A 136 11.19 -0.35 0.41
N THR A 137 12.34 0.32 0.59
CA THR A 137 13.38 0.33 -0.44
C THR A 137 13.85 -1.10 -0.56
N GLY A 138 13.26 -1.82 -1.49
CA GLY A 138 13.58 -3.23 -1.67
C GLY A 138 14.84 -3.39 -2.49
N ARG A 139 15.81 -4.12 -1.96
CA ARG A 139 16.91 -4.66 -2.73
C ARG A 139 16.89 -6.17 -2.64
N ALA A 140 17.14 -6.83 -3.75
CA ALA A 140 17.21 -8.28 -3.80
C ALA A 140 18.30 -8.72 -4.79
N GLU A 141 18.73 -9.96 -4.68
CA GLU A 141 19.60 -10.59 -5.68
C GLU A 141 18.94 -11.85 -6.25
N ILE A 142 19.23 -12.11 -7.51
CA ILE A 142 18.87 -13.36 -8.20
C ILE A 142 20.12 -14.07 -8.67
N MET A 143 20.20 -15.35 -8.35
CA MET A 143 21.28 -16.24 -8.73
C MET A 143 20.71 -17.53 -9.29
N ALA A 144 21.42 -18.18 -10.23
CA ALA A 144 21.06 -19.52 -10.67
C ALA A 144 21.39 -20.56 -9.58
N LEU A 145 20.50 -21.51 -9.37
CA LEU A 145 20.77 -22.67 -8.55
C LEU A 145 21.69 -23.62 -9.34
N PRO A 146 22.85 -24.02 -8.77
CA PRO A 146 23.77 -24.92 -9.47
C PRO A 146 23.08 -26.19 -9.98
N LYS A 147 23.44 -26.63 -11.18
CA LYS A 147 22.85 -27.79 -11.90
C LYS A 147 21.42 -27.57 -12.44
N TYR A 148 20.85 -26.39 -12.29
CA TYR A 148 19.52 -26.06 -12.79
C TYR A 148 19.55 -24.82 -13.69
N GLY A 149 20.32 -24.91 -14.78
CA GLY A 149 20.49 -23.80 -15.70
C GLY A 149 21.52 -22.77 -15.26
N SER A 150 21.70 -21.74 -16.06
CA SER A 150 22.67 -20.68 -15.83
C SER A 150 22.14 -19.31 -16.25
N LEU A 151 22.66 -18.29 -15.59
CA LEU A 151 22.48 -16.90 -15.93
C LEU A 151 23.69 -16.39 -16.74
N LEU A 152 23.48 -15.43 -17.61
CA LEU A 152 24.58 -14.76 -18.34
C LEU A 152 25.57 -14.08 -17.38
N LYS A 153 25.07 -13.53 -16.27
CA LYS A 153 25.88 -12.97 -15.17
C LYS A 153 25.78 -13.85 -13.95
N LYS A 154 26.83 -13.88 -13.12
CA LYS A 154 26.83 -14.67 -11.88
C LYS A 154 25.62 -14.36 -10.97
N LYS A 155 25.19 -13.11 -10.95
CA LYS A 155 24.01 -12.64 -10.22
C LYS A 155 23.46 -11.36 -10.81
N TYR A 156 22.19 -11.08 -10.55
CA TYR A 156 21.51 -9.82 -10.84
C TYR A 156 21.04 -9.18 -9.55
N ILE A 157 21.29 -7.88 -9.42
CA ILE A 157 20.77 -7.08 -8.30
C ILE A 157 19.50 -6.40 -8.78
N LEU A 158 18.45 -6.51 -8.01
CA LEU A 158 17.20 -5.82 -8.18
C LEU A 158 17.14 -4.69 -7.15
N ASP A 159 16.80 -3.50 -7.61
CA ASP A 159 16.62 -2.33 -6.76
C ASP A 159 15.28 -1.66 -7.11
N SER A 160 14.46 -1.41 -6.10
CA SER A 160 13.14 -0.79 -6.29
C SER A 160 13.21 0.59 -6.95
N HIS A 161 14.28 1.37 -6.67
CA HIS A 161 14.48 2.67 -7.32
C HIS A 161 14.88 2.56 -8.80
N ASP A 162 15.61 1.50 -9.15
CA ASP A 162 16.02 1.30 -10.55
C ASP A 162 14.85 0.82 -11.40
N ILE A 163 13.92 0.07 -10.82
CA ILE A 163 12.72 -0.41 -11.52
C ILE A 163 11.86 0.76 -12.05
N GLU A 164 11.77 1.86 -11.29
CA GLU A 164 11.02 3.06 -11.70
C GLU A 164 11.62 3.74 -12.94
N LYS A 165 12.93 3.58 -13.14
CA LYS A 165 13.66 4.15 -14.27
C LYS A 165 13.57 3.29 -15.54
N LEU A 166 13.17 2.02 -15.40
CA LEU A 166 13.02 1.13 -16.53
C LEU A 166 11.78 1.51 -17.37
N PRO A 167 11.85 1.48 -18.72
CA PRO A 167 10.74 1.87 -19.57
C PRO A 167 9.44 1.09 -19.31
N SER A 168 9.57 -0.17 -18.86
CA SER A 168 8.43 -1.04 -18.54
C SER A 168 8.12 -1.13 -17.03
N GLN A 169 8.86 -0.39 -16.19
CA GLN A 169 8.78 -0.44 -14.73
C GLN A 169 8.82 -1.87 -14.16
N ARG A 170 9.66 -2.71 -14.77
CA ARG A 170 9.80 -4.12 -14.40
C ARG A 170 11.13 -4.70 -14.87
N TYR A 171 11.63 -5.71 -14.18
CA TYR A 171 12.76 -6.52 -14.61
C TYR A 171 12.27 -7.70 -15.44
N ASN A 172 12.51 -7.68 -16.75
CA ASN A 172 12.15 -8.77 -17.64
C ASN A 172 13.10 -9.95 -17.50
N ILE A 173 12.57 -11.17 -17.54
CA ILE A 173 13.30 -12.45 -17.45
C ILE A 173 13.10 -13.23 -18.75
N GLY A 174 14.17 -13.73 -19.32
CA GLY A 174 14.10 -14.57 -20.51
C GLY A 174 15.46 -15.05 -20.98
N ILE A 175 15.45 -15.96 -21.98
CA ILE A 175 16.67 -16.45 -22.61
C ILE A 175 17.19 -15.41 -23.59
N GLY A 176 18.50 -15.17 -23.54
CA GLY A 176 19.17 -14.14 -24.36
C GLY A 176 18.83 -12.70 -23.94
N GLU A 177 19.71 -11.78 -24.22
CA GLU A 177 19.57 -10.39 -23.81
C GLU A 177 18.43 -9.68 -24.56
N TYR A 178 18.30 -9.96 -25.85
CA TYR A 178 17.30 -9.36 -26.75
C TYR A 178 16.43 -10.42 -27.38
N PRO A 179 15.15 -10.50 -27.02
CA PRO A 179 14.26 -11.55 -27.54
C PRO A 179 13.97 -11.43 -29.04
N ASN A 180 14.21 -10.25 -29.65
CA ASN A 180 13.98 -10.02 -31.06
C ASN A 180 14.70 -8.74 -31.53
N LEU A 181 15.33 -8.75 -32.69
CA LEU A 181 15.99 -7.58 -33.27
C LEU A 181 15.03 -6.41 -33.56
N ASN A 182 13.73 -6.69 -33.69
CA ASN A 182 12.69 -5.73 -34.06
C ASN A 182 11.82 -5.28 -32.87
N VAL A 183 12.10 -5.71 -31.63
CA VAL A 183 11.30 -5.34 -30.44
C VAL A 183 12.22 -4.73 -29.43
N PHE A 184 11.97 -3.47 -29.07
CA PHE A 184 12.67 -2.72 -28.01
C PHE A 184 12.36 -3.28 -26.60
N ARG A 185 12.55 -4.59 -26.42
CA ARG A 185 12.45 -5.23 -25.13
C ARG A 185 13.78 -5.87 -24.79
N GLN A 186 14.37 -5.42 -23.70
CA GLN A 186 15.56 -6.04 -23.14
C GLN A 186 15.15 -6.95 -21.98
N ASN A 187 15.78 -8.14 -21.90
CA ASN A 187 15.76 -8.93 -20.69
C ASN A 187 16.80 -8.37 -19.72
N HIS A 188 16.39 -8.13 -18.50
CA HIS A 188 17.24 -7.58 -17.43
C HIS A 188 17.87 -8.69 -16.60
N ILE A 189 17.15 -9.82 -16.46
CA ILE A 189 17.62 -11.07 -15.87
C ILE A 189 17.72 -12.06 -17.03
N VAL A 190 18.94 -12.26 -17.49
CA VAL A 190 19.21 -13.00 -18.72
C VAL A 190 19.61 -14.42 -18.41
N ILE A 191 18.83 -15.37 -18.90
CA ILE A 191 19.21 -16.78 -18.97
C ILE A 191 20.20 -16.93 -20.13
N ASP A 192 21.31 -17.59 -19.85
CA ASP A 192 22.39 -17.74 -20.83
C ASP A 192 21.94 -18.55 -22.04
N ASP A 193 22.16 -18.04 -23.23
CA ASP A 193 21.81 -18.66 -24.51
C ASP A 193 23.03 -19.16 -25.32
N ASP A 194 24.21 -19.16 -24.72
CA ASP A 194 25.42 -19.67 -25.34
C ASP A 194 25.35 -21.20 -25.52
N PRO A 195 25.37 -21.71 -26.74
CA PRO A 195 25.35 -23.16 -27.02
C PRO A 195 26.56 -23.92 -26.43
N GLU A 196 27.65 -23.25 -26.15
CA GLU A 196 28.84 -23.85 -25.55
C GLU A 196 28.72 -23.96 -24.02
N ASN A 197 27.73 -23.32 -23.43
CA ASN A 197 27.47 -23.42 -21.98
C ASN A 197 26.98 -24.81 -21.60
N PRO A 198 27.59 -25.50 -20.61
CA PRO A 198 27.16 -26.84 -20.15
C PRO A 198 25.68 -26.92 -19.73
N GLU A 199 25.08 -25.82 -19.33
CA GLU A 199 23.68 -25.74 -18.90
C GLU A 199 22.72 -25.36 -20.05
N PHE A 200 23.21 -25.17 -21.29
CA PHE A 200 22.40 -24.72 -22.43
C PHE A 200 21.21 -25.63 -22.69
N ASP A 201 21.38 -26.94 -22.58
CA ASP A 201 20.28 -27.90 -22.78
C ASP A 201 19.12 -27.71 -21.81
N LYS A 202 19.35 -27.10 -20.66
CA LYS A 202 18.29 -26.70 -19.69
C LYS A 202 17.74 -25.33 -20.02
N ASN A 203 18.62 -24.38 -20.35
CA ASN A 203 18.29 -22.99 -20.64
C ASN A 203 17.38 -22.84 -21.86
N LYS A 204 17.59 -23.64 -22.91
CA LYS A 204 16.84 -23.57 -24.19
C LYS A 204 15.31 -23.73 -24.04
N TYR A 205 14.84 -24.26 -22.90
CA TYR A 205 13.40 -24.37 -22.64
C TYR A 205 12.79 -23.10 -22.05
N VAL A 206 13.59 -22.12 -21.62
CA VAL A 206 13.11 -20.83 -21.19
C VAL A 206 12.70 -20.00 -22.40
N SER A 207 11.55 -19.32 -22.31
CA SER A 207 11.09 -18.44 -23.38
C SER A 207 11.91 -17.15 -23.40
N ARG A 208 12.02 -16.52 -24.56
CA ARG A 208 12.62 -15.17 -24.68
C ARG A 208 11.89 -14.12 -23.87
N LYS A 209 10.59 -14.29 -23.72
CA LYS A 209 9.71 -13.49 -22.84
C LYS A 209 9.06 -14.46 -21.87
N HIS A 210 9.74 -14.82 -20.78
CA HIS A 210 9.27 -15.87 -19.90
C HIS A 210 8.47 -15.34 -18.72
N ALA A 211 9.02 -14.36 -18.02
CA ALA A 211 8.43 -13.77 -16.83
C ALA A 211 8.98 -12.35 -16.61
N TYR A 212 8.48 -11.68 -15.61
CA TYR A 212 9.02 -10.41 -15.12
C TYR A 212 8.82 -10.24 -13.63
N ILE A 213 9.64 -9.38 -13.04
CA ILE A 213 9.51 -8.97 -11.65
C ILE A 213 9.22 -7.48 -11.63
N ARG A 214 8.16 -7.09 -10.95
CA ARG A 214 7.82 -5.70 -10.62
C ARG A 214 7.95 -5.47 -9.11
N TYR A 215 7.91 -4.23 -8.71
CA TYR A 215 7.94 -3.85 -7.30
C TYR A 215 6.65 -3.12 -6.91
N SER A 216 6.12 -3.45 -5.75
CA SER A 216 5.02 -2.75 -5.12
C SER A 216 5.48 -2.29 -3.73
N GLN A 217 5.16 -1.06 -3.36
CA GLN A 217 5.46 -0.56 -2.01
C GLN A 217 4.72 -1.34 -0.91
N GLU A 218 3.61 -1.99 -1.29
CA GLU A 218 2.78 -2.74 -0.33
C GLU A 218 3.24 -4.19 -0.17
N GLU A 219 3.65 -4.84 -1.26
CA GLU A 219 3.90 -6.28 -1.30
C GLU A 219 5.37 -6.62 -1.57
N GLY A 220 6.21 -5.62 -1.88
CA GLY A 220 7.60 -5.84 -2.26
C GLY A 220 7.76 -6.30 -3.71
N PHE A 221 8.70 -7.20 -3.97
CA PHE A 221 8.93 -7.77 -5.30
C PHE A 221 7.85 -8.81 -5.64
N LEU A 222 7.30 -8.69 -6.83
CA LEU A 222 6.21 -9.51 -7.35
C LEU A 222 6.64 -10.17 -8.65
N LEU A 223 6.56 -11.51 -8.72
CA LEU A 223 6.81 -12.29 -9.92
C LEU A 223 5.51 -12.47 -10.70
N GLN A 224 5.56 -12.26 -12.01
CA GLN A 224 4.46 -12.55 -12.92
C GLN A 224 4.99 -13.24 -14.17
N ALA A 225 4.27 -14.26 -14.66
CA ALA A 225 4.64 -14.91 -15.89
C ALA A 225 4.20 -14.08 -17.12
N GLU A 226 4.89 -14.26 -18.21
CA GLU A 226 4.42 -13.81 -19.54
C GLU A 226 3.65 -14.94 -20.23
N LEU A 227 2.82 -14.64 -21.20
CA LEU A 227 2.04 -15.63 -21.93
C LEU A 227 2.91 -16.76 -22.47
N ASP A 228 4.12 -16.45 -22.96
CA ASP A 228 5.08 -17.45 -23.41
C ASP A 228 5.65 -18.34 -22.31
N GLY A 229 5.52 -17.94 -21.05
CA GLY A 229 5.97 -18.65 -19.86
C GLY A 229 4.88 -19.50 -19.19
N THR A 230 3.64 -19.49 -19.66
CA THR A 230 2.51 -20.16 -19.02
C THR A 230 1.87 -21.28 -19.85
N ASN A 231 1.75 -21.10 -21.18
CA ASN A 231 0.77 -21.85 -21.96
C ASN A 231 1.34 -22.94 -22.87
N LYS A 232 2.66 -23.14 -22.92
CA LYS A 232 3.24 -24.21 -23.77
C LYS A 232 3.67 -25.39 -22.90
N ALA A 233 3.43 -26.61 -23.37
CA ALA A 233 3.82 -27.83 -22.69
C ALA A 233 5.29 -27.76 -22.22
N GLY A 234 5.52 -27.86 -20.91
CA GLY A 234 6.82 -27.73 -20.29
C GLY A 234 7.30 -26.32 -19.97
N LYS A 235 6.61 -25.27 -20.41
CA LYS A 235 6.95 -23.89 -20.10
C LYS A 235 6.02 -23.38 -18.99
N ARG A 236 6.48 -23.43 -17.76
CA ARG A 236 5.76 -22.96 -16.58
C ARG A 236 6.65 -22.08 -15.74
N THR A 237 6.07 -21.10 -15.11
CA THR A 237 6.70 -20.30 -14.06
C THR A 237 6.13 -20.69 -12.71
N ARG A 238 6.98 -20.98 -11.73
CA ARG A 238 6.58 -21.41 -10.40
C ARG A 238 7.47 -20.80 -9.34
N ILE A 239 6.93 -20.70 -8.14
CA ILE A 239 7.70 -20.45 -6.93
C ILE A 239 7.68 -21.73 -6.09
N LEU A 240 8.86 -22.23 -5.77
CA LEU A 240 9.05 -23.33 -4.82
C LEU A 240 9.43 -22.70 -3.49
N ARG A 241 8.56 -22.85 -2.49
CA ARG A 241 8.69 -22.23 -1.17
C ARG A 241 8.32 -23.24 -0.08
N ASN A 242 9.26 -23.59 0.80
CA ASN A 242 8.99 -24.49 1.94
C ASN A 242 8.16 -25.72 1.54
N ASP A 243 8.62 -26.45 0.53
CA ASP A 243 7.98 -27.65 -0.05
C ASP A 243 6.63 -27.39 -0.75
N ALA A 244 6.13 -26.18 -0.75
CA ALA A 244 4.95 -25.79 -1.51
C ALA A 244 5.33 -25.32 -2.92
N ILE A 245 4.43 -25.58 -3.86
CA ILE A 245 4.54 -25.12 -5.26
C ILE A 245 3.44 -24.11 -5.50
N VAL A 246 3.82 -22.90 -5.90
CA VAL A 246 2.89 -21.84 -6.31
C VAL A 246 3.05 -21.63 -7.81
N ASP A 247 2.02 -21.99 -8.58
CA ASP A 247 1.99 -21.68 -10.01
C ASP A 247 1.83 -20.16 -10.20
N VAL A 248 2.59 -19.60 -11.14
CA VAL A 248 2.57 -18.17 -11.48
C VAL A 248 2.03 -18.03 -12.90
N ASP A 249 0.97 -17.26 -13.05
CA ASP A 249 0.31 -17.01 -14.34
C ASP A 249 0.53 -15.57 -14.85
N GLU A 250 -0.10 -15.25 -15.98
CA GLU A 250 -0.04 -13.92 -16.58
C GLU A 250 -1.02 -12.90 -16.00
N VAL A 251 -1.94 -13.35 -15.14
CA VAL A 251 -3.03 -12.52 -14.62
C VAL A 251 -2.69 -12.02 -13.21
N VAL A 252 -2.25 -12.93 -12.34
CA VAL A 252 -2.02 -12.63 -10.93
C VAL A 252 -0.55 -12.73 -10.57
N ALA A 253 0.04 -11.59 -10.20
CA ALA A 253 1.41 -11.57 -9.72
C ALA A 253 1.51 -12.19 -8.31
N GLN A 254 2.60 -12.92 -8.07
CA GLN A 254 2.86 -13.59 -6.80
C GLN A 254 3.98 -12.89 -6.02
N PRO A 255 3.79 -12.54 -4.74
CA PRO A 255 4.83 -11.91 -3.94
C PRO A 255 6.00 -12.87 -3.68
N LEU A 256 7.22 -12.37 -3.94
CA LEU A 256 8.46 -13.08 -3.66
C LEU A 256 8.90 -12.85 -2.22
N LYS A 257 9.40 -13.90 -1.59
CA LYS A 257 9.96 -13.89 -0.23
C LYS A 257 11.43 -14.31 -0.26
N ASP A 258 12.15 -13.93 0.77
CA ASP A 258 13.55 -14.34 0.93
C ASP A 258 13.68 -15.87 0.90
N GLY A 259 14.63 -16.38 0.11
CA GLY A 259 14.88 -17.80 -0.09
C GLY A 259 13.97 -18.49 -1.10
N ASP A 260 13.03 -17.80 -1.75
CA ASP A 260 12.20 -18.39 -2.79
C ASP A 260 13.05 -18.92 -3.96
N CYS A 261 12.65 -20.09 -4.46
CA CYS A 261 13.21 -20.65 -5.67
C CYS A 261 12.23 -20.45 -6.83
N ILE A 262 12.59 -19.60 -7.79
CA ILE A 262 11.82 -19.36 -9.01
C ILE A 262 12.19 -20.45 -10.01
N GLU A 263 11.23 -21.29 -10.38
CA GLU A 263 11.39 -22.34 -11.40
C GLU A 263 10.84 -21.82 -12.75
N LEU A 264 11.71 -21.82 -13.75
CA LEU A 264 11.39 -21.52 -15.15
C LEU A 264 11.48 -22.80 -15.97
N SER A 265 10.36 -23.22 -16.55
CA SER A 265 10.30 -24.40 -17.46
C SER A 265 10.79 -25.71 -16.85
N LYS A 266 10.67 -25.97 -15.56
CA LYS A 266 11.14 -27.15 -14.81
C LYS A 266 12.67 -27.35 -14.77
N ASN A 267 13.42 -26.70 -15.66
CA ASN A 267 14.83 -26.97 -15.87
C ASN A 267 15.74 -25.88 -15.30
N VAL A 268 15.25 -24.64 -15.25
CA VAL A 268 16.01 -23.50 -14.73
C VAL A 268 15.43 -23.08 -13.38
N ARG A 269 16.29 -22.96 -12.38
CA ARG A 269 15.92 -22.52 -11.03
C ARG A 269 16.79 -21.36 -10.60
N LEU A 270 16.13 -20.31 -10.14
CA LEU A 270 16.74 -19.09 -9.65
C LEU A 270 16.41 -18.89 -8.18
N ILE A 271 17.39 -18.55 -7.38
CA ILE A 271 17.19 -18.21 -5.97
C ILE A 271 16.99 -16.70 -5.88
N PHE A 272 15.90 -16.30 -5.26
CA PHE A 272 15.61 -14.93 -4.89
C PHE A 272 16.02 -14.71 -3.43
N LYS A 273 16.83 -13.68 -3.19
CA LYS A 273 17.32 -13.34 -1.86
C LYS A 273 17.15 -11.86 -1.60
N VAL A 274 16.48 -11.51 -0.51
CA VAL A 274 16.34 -10.13 -0.07
C VAL A 274 17.67 -9.64 0.49
N LEU A 275 18.07 -8.43 0.11
CA LEU A 275 19.26 -7.75 0.64
C LEU A 275 18.81 -6.68 1.64
N ASN A 276 19.34 -6.75 2.84
CA ASN A 276 19.11 -5.76 3.90
C ASN A 276 20.06 -4.56 3.76
#